data_2273190b8b0dc61f944ae1fbc0e2ed14
#
_entry.id   2273190b8b0dc61f944ae1fbc0e2ed14
#
_cell.length_a   1.000
_cell.length_b   1.000
_cell.length_c   1.000
_cell.angle_alpha   90.00
_cell.angle_beta   90.00
_cell.angle_gamma   90.00
#
_symmetry.space_group_name_H-M   'P 1'
#
loop_
_entity.id
_entity.type
_entity.pdbx_description
1 polymer ?
#
loop_
_entity_poly.entity_id
_entity_poly.type
_entity_poly.pdbx_seq_one_letter_code
_entity_poly.pdbx_strand_id
1 'polypeptide(L)'
;MMDVRPPELSRLTLMCRDHEVAEFTWNHNRQAVTGKTRIIDAGHAPLMSVDPYGNITRDRLSIWFKNRGIPDFRPDAIERLRAVGFPSAASLMASGFGASLSDQYWIRPAGSVSTWRDINCFENDFNEELGKLLLPHDASSVPSLIEKIRSNADILASSPDAALNGNLPKRWTIEGGQRVLVKSGRASGRFQEPFNEKIASVLCSQLLDEGDYVAYELEDSGFMKWASRCKPMTDQATEFVPAYALLCSSKRSSDLGLYDFYVSTCAAHGLDVRMDVEKMLVIDYLMANFDRHWNNFGVLIDSESREWLRAAPVFDTGEALWCDRELSQPFGGYTTPRAGMMRPFARRIDDQVERHCRDLSWLDPSKLKGFSEQACDILLGNPFIANEPGRIDKIKTAIDLRVMALTRHVREIQRRHGFIVPDIDSASTTAAEQAGRSL
;
A
#
# COMPACT_ATOMS: atom_id res chain seq x y z
N MET A 1 -2.06 32.34 -22.52
CA MET A 1 -1.69 31.03 -21.94
C MET A 1 -0.73 31.32 -20.78
N MET A 2 -1.14 31.14 -19.54
CA MET A 2 -0.19 31.22 -18.41
C MET A 2 0.82 30.07 -18.58
N ASP A 3 2.10 30.36 -18.44
CA ASP A 3 3.14 29.32 -18.43
C ASP A 3 3.00 28.53 -17.11
N VAL A 4 2.43 27.34 -17.19
CA VAL A 4 2.14 26.47 -16.03
C VAL A 4 3.43 25.85 -15.48
N ARG A 5 4.58 26.11 -16.12
CA ARG A 5 5.85 25.54 -15.66
C ARG A 5 6.23 26.08 -14.30
N PRO A 6 6.60 25.21 -13.34
CA PRO A 6 7.04 25.65 -12.04
C PRO A 6 8.34 26.49 -12.17
N PRO A 7 8.55 27.46 -11.27
CA PRO A 7 9.81 28.21 -11.21
C PRO A 7 10.97 27.25 -10.87
N GLU A 8 12.22 27.66 -11.11
CA GLU A 8 13.36 26.83 -10.74
C GLU A 8 13.42 26.53 -9.24
N LEU A 9 13.07 27.49 -8.42
CA LEU A 9 13.10 27.41 -6.96
C LEU A 9 11.74 27.84 -6.37
N SER A 10 11.21 27.01 -5.45
CA SER A 10 10.03 27.34 -4.64
C SER A 10 10.38 27.36 -3.16
N ARG A 11 10.02 28.46 -2.47
CA ARG A 11 10.10 28.54 -1.00
C ARG A 11 8.83 27.95 -0.42
N LEU A 12 8.97 26.99 0.46
CA LEU A 12 7.88 26.15 0.96
C LEU A 12 7.98 25.98 2.48
N THR A 13 6.83 25.86 3.13
CA THR A 13 6.72 25.41 4.51
C THR A 13 6.07 24.03 4.53
N LEU A 14 6.75 23.05 5.12
CA LEU A 14 6.12 21.78 5.48
C LEU A 14 5.20 22.02 6.66
N MET A 15 3.96 21.61 6.51
CA MET A 15 2.91 21.69 7.52
C MET A 15 2.48 20.28 7.95
N CYS A 16 2.12 20.12 9.22
CA CYS A 16 1.32 19.02 9.73
C CYS A 16 0.06 19.63 10.32
N ARG A 17 -1.09 19.46 9.66
CA ARG A 17 -2.30 20.25 9.97
C ARG A 17 -1.96 21.75 9.99
N ASP A 18 -2.20 22.45 11.09
CA ASP A 18 -1.85 23.87 11.24
C ASP A 18 -0.47 24.11 11.88
N HIS A 19 0.29 23.03 12.23
CA HIS A 19 1.66 23.14 12.76
C HIS A 19 2.67 23.36 11.64
N GLU A 20 3.47 24.41 11.74
CA GLU A 20 4.64 24.64 10.89
C GLU A 20 5.78 23.72 11.33
N VAL A 21 6.21 22.81 10.45
CA VAL A 21 7.25 21.81 10.76
C VAL A 21 8.63 22.29 10.33
N ALA A 22 8.76 22.71 9.07
CA ALA A 22 10.04 23.18 8.53
C ALA A 22 9.85 24.08 7.31
N GLU A 23 10.68 25.13 7.22
CA GLU A 23 10.79 25.92 5.99
C GLU A 23 11.98 25.44 5.16
N PHE A 24 11.78 25.31 3.86
CA PHE A 24 12.81 24.85 2.93
C PHE A 24 12.62 25.43 1.53
N THR A 25 13.65 25.28 0.69
CA THR A 25 13.59 25.63 -0.74
C THR A 25 13.66 24.36 -1.56
N TRP A 26 12.66 24.15 -2.42
CA TRP A 26 12.64 23.06 -3.39
C TRP A 26 13.23 23.53 -4.72
N ASN A 27 14.19 22.79 -5.24
CA ASN A 27 14.71 23.01 -6.60
C ASN A 27 14.06 22.01 -7.56
N HIS A 28 13.25 22.52 -8.49
CA HIS A 28 12.49 21.70 -9.45
C HIS A 28 13.39 20.99 -10.47
N ASN A 29 14.54 21.57 -10.82
CA ASN A 29 15.47 20.95 -11.77
C ASN A 29 16.27 19.80 -11.10
N ARG A 30 16.70 19.98 -9.86
CA ARG A 30 17.45 18.97 -9.09
C ARG A 30 16.56 17.94 -8.40
N GLN A 31 15.27 18.19 -8.33
CA GLN A 31 14.29 17.39 -7.59
C GLN A 31 14.76 17.12 -6.13
N ALA A 32 15.16 18.18 -5.45
CA ALA A 32 15.73 18.12 -4.10
C ALA A 32 15.53 19.41 -3.32
N VAL A 33 15.52 19.29 -2.02
CA VAL A 33 15.63 20.43 -1.09
C VAL A 33 17.02 21.02 -1.20
N THR A 34 17.10 22.35 -1.35
CA THR A 34 18.36 23.10 -1.52
C THR A 34 18.46 24.24 -0.52
N GLY A 35 19.67 24.73 -0.33
CA GLY A 35 19.92 25.84 0.60
C GLY A 35 19.77 25.44 2.06
N LYS A 36 19.45 26.44 2.91
CA LYS A 36 19.27 26.25 4.35
C LYS A 36 17.82 25.83 4.64
N THR A 37 17.66 24.79 5.45
CA THR A 37 16.37 24.37 6.01
C THR A 37 16.25 24.94 7.42
N ARG A 38 15.11 25.54 7.75
CA ARG A 38 14.79 26.01 9.10
C ARG A 38 13.79 25.05 9.72
N ILE A 39 14.20 24.36 10.77
CA ILE A 39 13.32 23.48 11.54
C ILE A 39 12.56 24.32 12.56
N ILE A 40 11.24 24.15 12.62
CA ILE A 40 10.33 24.89 13.51
C ILE A 40 9.82 23.94 14.59
N ASP A 41 9.24 22.80 14.16
CA ASP A 41 8.71 21.77 15.05
C ASP A 41 9.09 20.38 14.57
N ALA A 42 10.10 19.79 15.20
CA ALA A 42 10.54 18.44 14.87
C ALA A 42 9.58 17.33 15.37
N GLY A 43 8.74 17.64 16.37
CA GLY A 43 7.80 16.68 16.95
C GLY A 43 6.69 16.29 15.98
N HIS A 44 6.29 17.20 15.11
CA HIS A 44 5.27 16.96 14.07
C HIS A 44 5.88 16.61 12.69
N ALA A 45 7.17 16.29 12.63
CA ALA A 45 7.80 15.93 11.36
C ALA A 45 7.39 14.52 10.89
N PRO A 46 7.25 14.30 9.56
CA PRO A 46 7.07 12.96 9.04
C PRO A 46 8.28 12.09 9.43
N LEU A 47 8.05 10.92 10.02
CA LEU A 47 9.13 10.05 10.53
C LEU A 47 10.17 9.71 9.46
N MET A 48 9.78 9.57 8.21
CA MET A 48 10.74 9.32 7.11
C MET A 48 11.72 10.48 6.88
N SER A 49 11.36 11.71 7.26
CA SER A 49 12.25 12.89 7.17
C SER A 49 13.24 13.01 8.32
N VAL A 50 13.06 12.19 9.37
CA VAL A 50 13.87 12.23 10.60
C VAL A 50 14.94 11.13 10.54
N ASP A 51 16.16 11.45 10.98
CA ASP A 51 17.25 10.50 11.11
C ASP A 51 17.16 9.71 12.44
N PRO A 52 17.97 8.64 12.64
CA PRO A 52 17.95 7.88 13.89
C PRO A 52 18.43 8.67 15.13
N TYR A 53 18.81 9.91 14.99
CA TYR A 53 19.20 10.82 16.07
C TYR A 53 18.13 11.87 16.37
N GLY A 54 16.98 11.82 15.67
CA GLY A 54 15.89 12.75 15.85
C GLY A 54 16.00 14.04 15.03
N ASN A 55 16.96 14.13 14.09
CA ASN A 55 17.15 15.36 13.30
C ASN A 55 16.43 15.26 11.96
N ILE A 56 15.76 16.33 11.56
CA ILE A 56 15.28 16.50 10.19
C ILE A 56 16.47 16.92 9.33
N THR A 57 16.82 16.10 8.35
CA THR A 57 17.91 16.42 7.42
C THR A 57 17.36 16.79 6.05
N ARG A 58 18.11 17.65 5.34
CA ARG A 58 17.76 18.10 4.00
C ARG A 58 17.57 16.93 3.04
N ASP A 59 18.45 15.93 3.10
CA ASP A 59 18.41 14.79 2.19
C ASP A 59 17.21 13.87 2.49
N ARG A 60 16.89 13.64 3.77
CA ARG A 60 15.73 12.85 4.16
C ARG A 60 14.41 13.57 3.85
N LEU A 61 14.37 14.88 4.05
CA LEU A 61 13.22 15.69 3.64
C LEU A 61 13.01 15.62 2.12
N SER A 62 14.10 15.65 1.33
CA SER A 62 14.04 15.47 -0.12
C SER A 62 13.50 14.08 -0.49
N ILE A 63 13.98 13.03 0.16
CA ILE A 63 13.54 11.64 -0.06
C ILE A 63 12.06 11.49 0.31
N TRP A 64 11.66 11.97 1.49
CA TRP A 64 10.26 11.94 1.91
C TRP A 64 9.35 12.64 0.90
N PHE A 65 9.70 13.87 0.49
CA PHE A 65 8.89 14.65 -0.42
C PHE A 65 8.76 14.01 -1.80
N LYS A 66 9.84 13.45 -2.35
CA LYS A 66 9.79 12.70 -3.62
C LYS A 66 8.95 11.43 -3.53
N ASN A 67 9.13 10.67 -2.46
CA ASN A 67 8.45 9.38 -2.28
C ASN A 67 6.96 9.53 -1.92
N ARG A 68 6.51 10.74 -1.60
CA ARG A 68 5.09 11.03 -1.35
C ARG A 68 4.26 11.02 -2.63
N GLY A 69 4.83 11.45 -3.74
CA GLY A 69 4.14 11.57 -5.01
C GLY A 69 4.17 10.32 -5.87
N ILE A 70 3.61 10.46 -7.07
CA ILE A 70 3.61 9.44 -8.10
C ILE A 70 5.07 9.10 -8.45
N PRO A 71 5.48 7.82 -8.39
CA PRO A 71 6.86 7.46 -8.62
C PRO A 71 7.27 7.55 -10.10
N ASP A 72 8.55 7.89 -10.34
CA ASP A 72 9.14 8.07 -11.69
C ASP A 72 9.09 6.77 -12.53
N PHE A 73 8.97 5.61 -11.93
CA PHE A 73 8.84 4.33 -12.63
C PHE A 73 7.40 4.01 -13.11
N ARG A 74 6.48 4.98 -13.05
CA ARG A 74 5.18 4.95 -13.74
C ARG A 74 5.24 5.85 -14.97
N PRO A 75 5.80 5.38 -16.11
CA PRO A 75 6.09 6.22 -17.27
C PRO A 75 4.85 6.88 -17.85
N ASP A 76 3.72 6.15 -17.93
CA ASP A 76 2.45 6.68 -18.44
C ASP A 76 1.94 7.86 -17.60
N ALA A 77 2.04 7.76 -16.27
CA ALA A 77 1.63 8.83 -15.37
C ALA A 77 2.54 10.05 -15.50
N ILE A 78 3.86 9.83 -15.58
CA ILE A 78 4.84 10.91 -15.74
C ILE A 78 4.67 11.60 -17.11
N GLU A 79 4.39 10.86 -18.19
CA GLU A 79 4.09 11.44 -19.50
C GLU A 79 2.85 12.34 -19.44
N ARG A 80 1.78 11.90 -18.77
CA ARG A 80 0.56 12.69 -18.57
C ARG A 80 0.81 13.95 -17.74
N LEU A 81 1.63 13.86 -16.67
CA LEU A 81 2.03 15.04 -15.89
C LEU A 81 2.82 16.03 -16.74
N ARG A 82 3.74 15.56 -17.57
CA ARG A 82 4.48 16.42 -18.52
C ARG A 82 3.56 17.08 -19.52
N ALA A 83 2.55 16.34 -20.01
CA ALA A 83 1.56 16.91 -20.91
C ALA A 83 0.76 18.06 -20.28
N VAL A 84 0.59 18.11 -18.96
CA VAL A 84 -0.03 19.23 -18.25
C VAL A 84 0.98 20.24 -17.66
N GLY A 85 2.26 20.15 -18.01
CA GLY A 85 3.27 21.15 -17.69
C GLY A 85 4.20 20.83 -16.52
N PHE A 86 4.07 19.66 -15.87
CA PHE A 86 4.88 19.28 -14.71
C PHE A 86 5.87 18.17 -15.04
N PRO A 87 7.17 18.36 -14.77
CA PRO A 87 8.20 17.35 -15.05
C PRO A 87 8.14 16.13 -14.13
N SER A 88 7.54 16.27 -12.94
CA SER A 88 7.41 15.23 -11.93
C SER A 88 6.25 15.49 -10.96
N ALA A 89 5.84 14.48 -10.20
CA ALA A 89 4.86 14.64 -9.13
C ALA A 89 5.35 15.57 -8.01
N ALA A 90 6.64 15.51 -7.68
CA ALA A 90 7.21 16.43 -6.68
C ALA A 90 7.12 17.90 -7.13
N SER A 91 7.32 18.18 -8.42
CA SER A 91 7.13 19.53 -8.97
C SER A 91 5.66 19.97 -8.92
N LEU A 92 4.72 19.05 -9.17
CA LEU A 92 3.31 19.32 -9.02
C LEU A 92 2.94 19.62 -7.56
N MET A 93 3.36 18.79 -6.61
CA MET A 93 3.11 19.02 -5.17
C MET A 93 3.72 20.33 -4.67
N ALA A 94 4.91 20.70 -5.16
CA ALA A 94 5.57 21.95 -4.78
C ALA A 94 4.88 23.21 -5.36
N SER A 95 4.06 23.05 -6.38
CA SER A 95 3.26 24.12 -7.01
C SER A 95 1.83 24.20 -6.46
N GLY A 96 1.37 23.13 -5.80
CA GLY A 96 0.09 23.03 -5.10
C GLY A 96 0.28 22.87 -3.61
N PHE A 97 -0.68 22.23 -2.95
CA PHE A 97 -0.59 21.99 -1.51
C PHE A 97 -0.01 20.61 -1.16
N GLY A 98 0.02 19.66 -2.09
CA GLY A 98 0.51 18.32 -1.89
C GLY A 98 -0.18 17.56 -0.74
N ALA A 99 -1.45 17.89 -0.45
CA ALA A 99 -2.26 17.21 0.55
C ALA A 99 -2.53 15.76 0.14
N SER A 100 -2.78 14.89 1.11
CA SER A 100 -2.99 13.45 0.94
C SER A 100 -4.22 12.99 1.72
N LEU A 101 -4.66 11.77 1.44
CA LEU A 101 -5.65 11.04 2.23
C LEU A 101 -5.00 9.87 3.02
N SER A 102 -3.67 9.89 3.21
CA SER A 102 -2.94 8.93 4.03
C SER A 102 -2.32 9.54 5.29
N ASP A 103 -2.23 10.87 5.33
CA ASP A 103 -1.63 11.63 6.41
C ASP A 103 -2.10 13.10 6.35
N GLN A 104 -1.66 13.94 7.31
CA GLN A 104 -2.06 15.33 7.46
C GLN A 104 -0.94 16.32 7.07
N TYR A 105 0.08 15.84 6.32
CA TYR A 105 1.13 16.69 5.80
C TYR A 105 0.72 17.39 4.52
N TRP A 106 1.09 18.65 4.41
CA TRP A 106 0.90 19.44 3.22
C TRP A 106 1.99 20.52 3.09
N ILE A 107 2.05 21.15 1.95
CA ILE A 107 3.06 22.14 1.63
C ILE A 107 2.37 23.51 1.49
N ARG A 108 2.79 24.47 2.28
CA ARG A 108 2.33 25.85 2.17
C ARG A 108 3.33 26.65 1.35
N PRO A 109 2.98 27.14 0.13
CA PRO A 109 3.82 28.05 -0.64
C PRO A 109 4.07 29.35 0.11
N ALA A 110 5.26 29.95 -0.08
CA ALA A 110 5.57 31.23 0.54
C ALA A 110 4.57 32.31 0.13
N GLY A 111 4.04 33.04 1.13
CA GLY A 111 3.01 34.07 0.93
C GLY A 111 1.57 33.55 0.92
N SER A 112 1.34 32.24 0.94
CA SER A 112 0.00 31.66 1.13
C SER A 112 -0.44 31.82 2.59
N VAL A 113 -1.74 32.13 2.76
CA VAL A 113 -2.41 32.24 4.07
C VAL A 113 -3.34 31.04 4.33
N SER A 114 -3.29 30.01 3.46
CA SER A 114 -4.13 28.82 3.59
C SER A 114 -3.88 28.09 4.90
N THR A 115 -4.94 27.55 5.47
CA THR A 115 -4.95 26.76 6.70
C THR A 115 -5.28 25.29 6.38
N TRP A 116 -5.08 24.39 7.34
CA TRP A 116 -5.49 22.99 7.19
C TRP A 116 -6.98 22.85 6.85
N ARG A 117 -7.80 23.67 7.50
CA ARG A 117 -9.24 23.69 7.23
C ARG A 117 -9.57 23.95 5.76
N ASP A 118 -8.78 24.78 5.08
CA ASP A 118 -9.06 25.18 3.69
C ASP A 118 -8.65 24.11 2.68
N ILE A 119 -7.64 23.27 3.03
CA ILE A 119 -6.98 22.39 2.03
C ILE A 119 -7.12 20.89 2.29
N ASN A 120 -7.57 20.48 3.50
CA ASN A 120 -7.63 19.05 3.80
C ASN A 120 -8.63 18.34 2.90
N CYS A 121 -8.21 17.22 2.33
CA CYS A 121 -9.04 16.41 1.43
C CYS A 121 -9.97 15.45 2.18
N PHE A 122 -9.89 15.36 3.51
CA PHE A 122 -10.78 14.51 4.30
C PHE A 122 -12.17 15.12 4.44
N GLU A 123 -12.27 16.44 4.56
CA GLU A 123 -13.53 17.16 4.77
C GLU A 123 -13.94 17.97 3.54
N ASN A 124 -12.97 18.55 2.82
CA ASN A 124 -13.24 19.35 1.64
C ASN A 124 -13.34 18.48 0.39
N ASP A 125 -14.27 18.83 -0.48
CA ASP A 125 -14.30 18.25 -1.82
C ASP A 125 -13.06 18.66 -2.59
N PHE A 126 -12.46 17.69 -3.28
CA PHE A 126 -11.27 17.90 -4.08
C PHE A 126 -11.56 17.71 -5.57
N ASN A 127 -10.67 18.24 -6.40
CA ASN A 127 -10.79 18.10 -7.83
C ASN A 127 -10.31 16.73 -8.32
N GLU A 128 -11.14 16.01 -9.06
CA GLU A 128 -10.89 14.66 -9.56
C GLU A 128 -10.22 14.61 -10.94
N GLU A 129 -10.02 15.76 -11.62
CA GLU A 129 -9.55 15.76 -13.02
C GLU A 129 -8.12 15.19 -13.15
N LEU A 130 -7.26 15.44 -12.16
CA LEU A 130 -5.94 14.82 -12.12
C LEU A 130 -6.06 13.30 -11.98
N GLY A 131 -6.89 12.83 -11.07
CA GLY A 131 -7.15 11.40 -10.89
C GLY A 131 -7.70 10.75 -12.15
N LYS A 132 -8.66 11.39 -12.81
CA LYS A 132 -9.21 10.95 -14.11
C LYS A 132 -8.15 10.95 -15.20
N LEU A 133 -7.20 11.89 -15.20
CA LEU A 133 -6.06 11.88 -16.12
C LEU A 133 -5.11 10.71 -15.84
N LEU A 134 -4.84 10.39 -14.57
CA LEU A 134 -3.92 9.32 -14.15
C LEU A 134 -4.49 7.91 -14.31
N LEU A 135 -5.82 7.77 -14.15
CA LEU A 135 -6.58 6.54 -14.39
C LEU A 135 -7.87 6.90 -15.14
N PRO A 136 -7.80 7.08 -16.49
CA PRO A 136 -8.97 7.43 -17.27
C PRO A 136 -9.91 6.22 -17.44
N HIS A 137 -11.21 6.50 -17.37
CA HIS A 137 -12.23 5.51 -17.69
C HIS A 137 -12.19 5.13 -19.19
N ASP A 138 -11.88 6.11 -20.04
CA ASP A 138 -11.73 5.96 -21.49
C ASP A 138 -10.51 6.73 -21.99
N ALA A 139 -9.68 6.07 -22.80
CA ALA A 139 -8.50 6.68 -23.39
C ALA A 139 -8.81 7.91 -24.27
N SER A 140 -9.97 7.94 -24.91
CA SER A 140 -10.40 9.06 -25.75
C SER A 140 -10.63 10.36 -24.95
N SER A 141 -10.85 10.28 -23.65
CA SER A 141 -11.04 11.42 -22.76
C SER A 141 -9.75 12.16 -22.41
N VAL A 142 -8.58 11.52 -22.57
CA VAL A 142 -7.27 12.06 -22.15
C VAL A 142 -6.94 13.42 -22.77
N PRO A 143 -7.11 13.66 -24.11
CA PRO A 143 -6.82 14.96 -24.70
C PRO A 143 -7.64 16.11 -24.10
N SER A 144 -8.94 15.88 -23.88
CA SER A 144 -9.83 16.90 -23.30
C SER A 144 -9.50 17.19 -21.83
N LEU A 145 -9.09 16.16 -21.05
CA LEU A 145 -8.62 16.32 -19.67
C LEU A 145 -7.35 17.17 -19.61
N ILE A 146 -6.39 16.90 -20.50
CA ILE A 146 -5.15 17.71 -20.62
C ILE A 146 -5.46 19.17 -20.89
N GLU A 147 -6.36 19.45 -21.85
CA GLU A 147 -6.76 20.81 -22.18
C GLU A 147 -7.45 21.52 -21.01
N LYS A 148 -8.37 20.83 -20.35
CA LYS A 148 -9.09 21.35 -19.16
C LYS A 148 -8.13 21.69 -18.03
N ILE A 149 -7.17 20.82 -17.72
CA ILE A 149 -6.18 21.05 -16.67
C ILE A 149 -5.23 22.20 -17.04
N ARG A 150 -4.78 22.29 -18.29
CA ARG A 150 -3.93 23.39 -18.77
C ARG A 150 -4.63 24.76 -18.72
N SER A 151 -5.93 24.78 -18.93
CA SER A 151 -6.71 26.03 -18.89
C SER A 151 -7.02 26.51 -17.47
N ASN A 152 -6.90 25.64 -16.46
CA ASN A 152 -7.17 25.96 -15.06
C ASN A 152 -6.19 25.23 -14.12
N ALA A 153 -5.06 25.90 -13.83
CA ALA A 153 -4.00 25.32 -12.97
C ALA A 153 -4.44 25.10 -11.51
N ASP A 154 -5.47 25.82 -11.03
CA ASP A 154 -5.99 25.67 -9.66
C ASP A 154 -6.62 24.30 -9.42
N ILE A 155 -7.03 23.61 -10.49
CA ILE A 155 -7.50 22.21 -10.46
C ILE A 155 -6.47 21.29 -9.78
N LEU A 156 -5.20 21.52 -10.03
CA LEU A 156 -4.11 20.63 -9.56
C LEU A 156 -3.76 20.87 -8.09
N ALA A 157 -4.00 22.08 -7.58
CA ALA A 157 -3.64 22.47 -6.22
C ALA A 157 -4.46 21.71 -5.16
N SER A 158 -5.71 21.36 -5.47
CA SER A 158 -6.67 20.72 -4.56
C SER A 158 -6.83 19.21 -4.76
N SER A 159 -5.97 18.55 -5.55
CA SER A 159 -6.10 17.11 -5.82
C SER A 159 -5.16 16.28 -4.93
N PRO A 160 -5.69 15.28 -4.16
CA PRO A 160 -4.85 14.36 -3.39
C PRO A 160 -4.07 13.38 -4.28
N ASP A 161 -4.43 13.27 -5.57
CA ASP A 161 -3.78 12.35 -6.51
C ASP A 161 -2.32 12.72 -6.80
N ALA A 162 -1.93 13.98 -6.59
CA ALA A 162 -0.53 14.40 -6.70
C ALA A 162 0.37 13.68 -5.66
N ALA A 163 -0.17 13.38 -4.47
CA ALA A 163 0.49 12.70 -3.36
C ALA A 163 0.09 11.21 -3.27
N LEU A 164 -0.15 10.56 -4.39
CA LEU A 164 -0.62 9.17 -4.47
C LEU A 164 0.49 8.22 -4.93
N ASN A 165 1.31 7.79 -3.99
CA ASN A 165 2.41 6.86 -4.25
C ASN A 165 1.93 5.45 -4.61
N GLY A 166 2.81 4.65 -5.19
CA GLY A 166 2.65 3.22 -5.50
C GLY A 166 2.65 2.91 -6.99
N ASN A 167 2.79 1.63 -7.30
CA ASN A 167 3.10 1.12 -8.64
C ASN A 167 1.87 1.04 -9.57
N LEU A 168 0.70 0.65 -9.03
CA LEU A 168 -0.51 0.48 -9.83
C LEU A 168 -1.15 1.82 -10.19
N PRO A 169 -1.79 1.93 -11.38
CA PRO A 169 -2.64 3.08 -11.70
C PRO A 169 -3.77 3.19 -10.68
N LYS A 170 -3.95 4.38 -10.13
CA LYS A 170 -4.97 4.62 -9.09
C LYS A 170 -5.38 6.08 -9.05
N ARG A 171 -6.55 6.34 -8.48
CA ARG A 171 -7.09 7.68 -8.28
C ARG A 171 -8.01 7.72 -7.06
N TRP A 172 -8.16 8.90 -6.50
CA TRP A 172 -9.21 9.20 -5.55
C TRP A 172 -10.48 9.70 -6.24
N THR A 173 -11.63 9.38 -5.68
CA THR A 173 -12.94 9.88 -6.10
C THR A 173 -13.82 10.13 -4.87
N ILE A 174 -14.87 10.95 -5.05
CA ILE A 174 -15.88 11.22 -4.02
C ILE A 174 -17.21 10.61 -4.47
N GLU A 175 -17.73 9.70 -3.67
CA GLU A 175 -18.99 9.02 -3.95
C GLU A 175 -19.91 9.11 -2.73
N GLY A 176 -21.05 9.79 -2.92
CA GLY A 176 -22.00 10.01 -1.82
C GLY A 176 -21.36 10.72 -0.60
N GLY A 177 -20.39 11.61 -0.84
CA GLY A 177 -19.62 12.29 0.20
C GLY A 177 -18.48 11.46 0.81
N GLN A 178 -18.33 10.20 0.43
CA GLN A 178 -17.24 9.33 0.92
C GLN A 178 -16.05 9.36 -0.03
N ARG A 179 -14.83 9.38 0.51
CA ARG A 179 -13.58 9.26 -0.23
C ARG A 179 -13.35 7.78 -0.57
N VAL A 180 -13.09 7.51 -1.85
CA VAL A 180 -12.90 6.15 -2.36
C VAL A 180 -11.60 6.13 -3.18
N LEU A 181 -10.72 5.19 -2.87
CA LEU A 181 -9.56 4.88 -3.69
C LEU A 181 -9.93 3.83 -4.73
N VAL A 182 -9.71 4.16 -6.00
CA VAL A 182 -9.89 3.25 -7.14
C VAL A 182 -8.52 2.84 -7.65
N LYS A 183 -8.23 1.54 -7.74
CA LYS A 183 -6.96 0.97 -8.18
C LYS A 183 -7.20 0.01 -9.34
N SER A 184 -6.47 0.15 -10.43
CA SER A 184 -6.50 -0.78 -11.56
C SER A 184 -5.35 -1.77 -11.50
N GLY A 185 -5.43 -2.80 -12.33
CA GLY A 185 -4.35 -3.76 -12.53
C GLY A 185 -3.43 -3.38 -13.70
N ARG A 186 -2.41 -4.22 -13.96
CA ARG A 186 -1.46 -4.10 -15.08
C ARG A 186 -1.65 -5.23 -16.09
N ALA A 187 -1.39 -4.92 -17.35
CA ALA A 187 -1.45 -5.92 -18.43
C ALA A 187 -0.46 -7.08 -18.19
N SER A 188 0.73 -6.80 -17.64
CA SER A 188 1.72 -7.83 -17.28
C SER A 188 1.24 -8.79 -16.20
N GLY A 189 0.32 -8.35 -15.33
CA GLY A 189 -0.38 -9.17 -14.33
C GLY A 189 -1.74 -9.67 -14.80
N ARG A 190 -2.08 -9.58 -16.07
CA ARG A 190 -3.38 -9.93 -16.65
C ARG A 190 -4.54 -9.15 -16.04
N PHE A 191 -4.27 -7.97 -15.50
CA PHE A 191 -5.23 -7.17 -14.71
C PHE A 191 -5.84 -7.98 -13.56
N GLN A 192 -5.08 -8.91 -12.98
CA GLN A 192 -5.53 -9.78 -11.89
C GLN A 192 -5.52 -9.07 -10.54
N GLU A 193 -4.71 -8.02 -10.36
CA GLU A 193 -4.48 -7.36 -9.08
C GLU A 193 -5.78 -6.89 -8.38
N PRO A 194 -6.76 -6.26 -9.06
CA PRO A 194 -8.05 -5.92 -8.44
C PRO A 194 -8.82 -7.12 -7.91
N PHE A 195 -8.78 -8.23 -8.65
CA PHE A 195 -9.43 -9.48 -8.24
C PHE A 195 -8.74 -10.09 -7.01
N ASN A 196 -7.41 -10.03 -6.96
CA ASN A 196 -6.64 -10.48 -5.80
C ASN A 196 -6.98 -9.67 -4.54
N GLU A 197 -7.15 -8.35 -4.65
CA GLU A 197 -7.59 -7.51 -3.53
C GLU A 197 -9.00 -7.89 -3.06
N LYS A 198 -9.92 -8.18 -3.97
CA LYS A 198 -11.26 -8.69 -3.61
C LYS A 198 -11.18 -10.07 -2.94
N ILE A 199 -10.39 -10.99 -3.45
CA ILE A 199 -10.19 -12.31 -2.87
C ILE A 199 -9.58 -12.20 -1.47
N ALA A 200 -8.57 -11.34 -1.30
CA ALA A 200 -7.98 -11.09 0.01
C ALA A 200 -9.01 -10.50 1.00
N SER A 201 -9.90 -9.62 0.54
CA SER A 201 -10.98 -9.08 1.37
C SER A 201 -11.96 -10.16 1.81
N VAL A 202 -12.31 -11.11 0.94
CA VAL A 202 -13.15 -12.28 1.28
C VAL A 202 -12.45 -13.15 2.32
N LEU A 203 -11.16 -13.46 2.11
CA LEU A 203 -10.35 -14.22 3.06
C LEU A 203 -10.27 -13.52 4.43
N CYS A 204 -9.97 -12.23 4.42
CA CYS A 204 -9.87 -11.44 5.64
C CYS A 204 -11.20 -11.40 6.41
N SER A 205 -12.33 -11.23 5.72
CA SER A 205 -13.65 -11.21 6.38
C SER A 205 -14.03 -12.53 7.06
N GLN A 206 -13.43 -13.64 6.65
CA GLN A 206 -13.61 -14.95 7.28
C GLN A 206 -12.73 -15.14 8.53
N LEU A 207 -11.55 -14.50 8.54
CA LEU A 207 -10.51 -14.77 9.52
C LEU A 207 -10.27 -13.65 10.53
N LEU A 208 -10.50 -12.40 10.13
CA LEU A 208 -10.13 -11.20 10.88
C LEU A 208 -11.36 -10.40 11.30
N ASP A 209 -11.19 -9.55 12.29
CA ASP A 209 -12.23 -8.61 12.71
C ASP A 209 -12.33 -7.42 11.74
N GLU A 210 -13.51 -6.79 11.70
CA GLU A 210 -13.72 -5.56 10.94
C GLU A 210 -12.75 -4.47 11.43
N GLY A 211 -12.08 -3.84 10.49
CA GLY A 211 -11.05 -2.83 10.77
C GLY A 211 -9.62 -3.39 10.84
N ASP A 212 -9.40 -4.70 10.92
CA ASP A 212 -8.05 -5.30 10.82
C ASP A 212 -7.58 -5.45 9.37
N TYR A 213 -8.45 -5.17 8.41
CA TYR A 213 -8.14 -5.18 6.97
C TYR A 213 -8.89 -4.10 6.21
N VAL A 214 -8.35 -3.71 5.07
CA VAL A 214 -9.04 -2.83 4.11
C VAL A 214 -9.92 -3.69 3.21
N ALA A 215 -11.23 -3.44 3.24
CA ALA A 215 -12.18 -4.13 2.39
C ALA A 215 -12.19 -3.54 0.98
N TYR A 216 -11.95 -4.40 -0.03
CA TYR A 216 -11.98 -4.02 -1.44
C TYR A 216 -13.20 -4.62 -2.15
N GLU A 217 -13.81 -3.81 -3.01
CA GLU A 217 -14.86 -4.23 -3.94
C GLU A 217 -14.37 -4.10 -5.38
N LEU A 218 -14.94 -4.91 -6.29
CA LEU A 218 -14.67 -4.79 -7.71
C LEU A 218 -15.64 -3.82 -8.36
N GLU A 219 -15.12 -3.00 -9.30
CA GLU A 219 -15.93 -2.16 -10.16
C GLU A 219 -15.49 -2.27 -11.62
N ASP A 220 -16.41 -2.02 -12.54
CA ASP A 220 -16.09 -1.83 -13.96
C ASP A 220 -15.48 -0.45 -14.15
N SER A 221 -14.19 -0.39 -14.44
CA SER A 221 -13.46 0.85 -14.66
C SER A 221 -13.43 1.30 -16.13
N GLY A 222 -14.19 0.65 -17.00
CA GLY A 222 -14.26 0.93 -18.43
C GLY A 222 -12.96 0.64 -19.18
N PHE A 223 -12.03 1.60 -19.24
CA PHE A 223 -10.79 1.50 -20.01
C PHE A 223 -9.92 0.29 -19.62
N MET A 224 -9.81 0.01 -18.33
CA MET A 224 -9.02 -1.11 -17.77
C MET A 224 -9.91 -2.31 -17.42
N LYS A 225 -11.20 -2.26 -17.75
CA LYS A 225 -12.27 -3.23 -17.52
C LYS A 225 -12.64 -3.45 -16.05
N TRP A 226 -11.63 -3.60 -15.15
CA TRP A 226 -11.85 -3.85 -13.73
C TRP A 226 -10.88 -3.04 -12.87
N ALA A 227 -11.41 -2.52 -11.79
CA ALA A 227 -10.63 -1.89 -10.72
C ALA A 227 -11.09 -2.42 -9.36
N SER A 228 -10.24 -2.36 -8.36
CA SER A 228 -10.62 -2.49 -6.96
C SER A 228 -10.89 -1.12 -6.37
N ARG A 229 -11.84 -1.04 -5.45
CA ARG A 229 -12.21 0.18 -4.75
C ARG A 229 -12.25 -0.05 -3.26
N CYS A 230 -11.77 0.90 -2.47
CA CYS A 230 -11.80 0.84 -1.02
C CYS A 230 -11.95 2.23 -0.40
N LYS A 231 -12.39 2.26 0.87
CA LYS A 231 -12.33 3.48 1.69
C LYS A 231 -10.88 3.73 2.15
N PRO A 232 -10.49 4.98 2.47
CA PRO A 232 -9.22 5.25 3.13
C PRO A 232 -9.18 4.54 4.50
N MET A 233 -8.01 4.08 4.90
CA MET A 233 -7.77 3.52 6.24
C MET A 233 -7.45 4.58 7.29
N THR A 234 -7.35 5.82 6.86
CA THR A 234 -7.04 7.01 7.65
C THR A 234 -8.18 8.00 7.56
N ASP A 235 -8.26 8.90 8.52
CA ASP A 235 -9.17 10.04 8.56
C ASP A 235 -8.40 11.33 8.93
N GLN A 236 -9.10 12.42 9.22
CA GLN A 236 -8.44 13.67 9.56
C GLN A 236 -7.70 13.65 10.91
N ALA A 237 -7.92 12.64 11.76
CA ALA A 237 -7.26 12.51 13.06
C ALA A 237 -6.12 11.48 13.04
N THR A 238 -6.09 10.60 12.03
CA THR A 238 -5.16 9.48 11.97
C THR A 238 -4.21 9.56 10.77
N GLU A 239 -2.94 9.24 11.02
CA GLU A 239 -1.87 9.17 10.02
C GLU A 239 -1.40 7.72 9.86
N PHE A 240 -1.18 7.29 8.64
CA PHE A 240 -0.48 6.03 8.36
C PHE A 240 1.03 6.25 8.33
N VAL A 241 1.73 5.55 9.22
CA VAL A 241 3.19 5.52 9.26
C VAL A 241 3.66 4.16 8.76
N PRO A 242 4.26 4.08 7.57
CA PRO A 242 4.77 2.82 7.03
C PRO A 242 5.96 2.31 7.86
N ALA A 243 6.09 0.99 7.97
CA ALA A 243 7.21 0.35 8.68
C ALA A 243 8.57 0.78 8.13
N TYR A 244 8.66 1.16 6.85
CA TYR A 244 9.87 1.72 6.27
C TYR A 244 10.31 3.03 6.94
N ALA A 245 9.37 3.87 7.35
CA ALA A 245 9.69 5.11 8.08
C ALA A 245 10.33 4.80 9.44
N LEU A 246 9.85 3.75 10.12
CA LEU A 246 10.45 3.28 11.38
C LEU A 246 11.88 2.79 11.16
N LEU A 247 12.10 2.01 10.10
CA LEU A 247 13.43 1.52 9.75
C LEU A 247 14.40 2.67 9.46
N CYS A 248 13.90 3.77 8.88
CA CYS A 248 14.70 4.94 8.57
C CYS A 248 14.99 5.84 9.78
N SER A 249 14.04 5.98 10.70
CA SER A 249 14.09 6.93 11.82
C SER A 249 14.63 6.32 13.12
N SER A 250 14.79 5.00 13.21
CA SER A 250 15.21 4.32 14.43
C SER A 250 16.59 3.65 14.29
N LYS A 251 17.34 3.60 15.41
CA LYS A 251 18.60 2.87 15.44
C LYS A 251 18.34 1.38 15.53
N ARG A 252 18.95 0.62 14.63
CA ARG A 252 18.94 -0.84 14.67
C ARG A 252 20.33 -1.38 14.99
N SER A 253 20.41 -2.25 16.01
CA SER A 253 21.62 -3.05 16.23
C SER A 253 21.84 -4.03 15.06
N SER A 254 23.10 -4.26 14.70
CA SER A 254 23.46 -5.22 13.64
C SER A 254 22.96 -6.64 13.92
N ASP A 255 22.85 -7.00 15.21
CA ASP A 255 22.50 -8.34 15.68
C ASP A 255 21.00 -8.58 15.75
N LEU A 256 20.19 -7.49 15.62
CA LEU A 256 18.74 -7.57 15.71
C LEU A 256 18.13 -7.88 14.34
N GLY A 257 17.35 -8.96 14.26
CA GLY A 257 16.55 -9.31 13.08
C GLY A 257 15.52 -8.23 12.74
N LEU A 258 15.09 -8.19 11.47
CA LEU A 258 14.12 -7.18 11.03
C LEU A 258 12.77 -7.30 11.73
N TYR A 259 12.31 -8.52 12.02
CA TYR A 259 11.09 -8.78 12.78
C TYR A 259 11.19 -8.22 14.19
N ASP A 260 12.24 -8.62 14.92
CA ASP A 260 12.45 -8.20 16.31
C ASP A 260 12.67 -6.68 16.39
N PHE A 261 13.35 -6.09 15.40
CA PHE A 261 13.47 -4.64 15.28
C PHE A 261 12.12 -3.95 15.17
N TYR A 262 11.23 -4.41 14.26
CA TYR A 262 9.92 -3.81 14.06
C TYR A 262 9.06 -3.93 15.32
N VAL A 263 8.95 -5.13 15.87
CA VAL A 263 8.16 -5.40 17.08
C VAL A 263 8.67 -4.61 18.29
N SER A 264 9.99 -4.59 18.51
CA SER A 264 10.57 -3.85 19.65
C SER A 264 10.45 -2.34 19.48
N THR A 265 10.52 -1.83 18.25
CA THR A 265 10.29 -0.40 17.98
C THR A 265 8.84 -0.02 18.28
N CYS A 266 7.85 -0.82 17.86
CA CYS A 266 6.45 -0.59 18.20
C CYS A 266 6.22 -0.68 19.72
N ALA A 267 6.79 -1.67 20.39
CA ALA A 267 6.68 -1.85 21.83
C ALA A 267 7.27 -0.68 22.62
N ALA A 268 8.36 -0.07 22.13
CA ALA A 268 8.94 1.13 22.74
C ALA A 268 7.99 2.36 22.67
N HIS A 269 7.03 2.34 21.77
CA HIS A 269 5.94 3.33 21.66
C HIS A 269 4.62 2.85 22.29
N GLY A 270 4.66 1.78 23.11
CA GLY A 270 3.49 1.28 23.83
C GLY A 270 2.58 0.36 23.02
N LEU A 271 2.97 -0.07 21.82
CA LEU A 271 2.13 -0.84 20.91
C LEU A 271 2.68 -2.26 20.71
N ASP A 272 1.91 -3.28 21.10
CA ASP A 272 2.22 -4.69 20.78
C ASP A 272 1.56 -5.09 19.45
N VAL A 273 2.37 -5.28 18.43
CA VAL A 273 1.93 -5.60 17.07
C VAL A 273 2.16 -7.07 16.68
N ARG A 274 2.53 -7.94 17.62
CA ARG A 274 2.93 -9.32 17.28
C ARG A 274 1.79 -10.11 16.64
N MET A 275 0.59 -9.98 17.18
CA MET A 275 -0.60 -10.66 16.65
C MET A 275 -1.00 -10.10 15.27
N ASP A 276 -0.92 -8.77 15.09
CA ASP A 276 -1.26 -8.12 13.81
C ASP A 276 -0.28 -8.54 12.71
N VAL A 277 1.02 -8.63 13.02
CA VAL A 277 2.04 -9.14 12.10
C VAL A 277 1.77 -10.61 11.76
N GLU A 278 1.40 -11.43 12.73
CA GLU A 278 1.08 -12.84 12.50
C GLU A 278 -0.13 -12.98 11.58
N LYS A 279 -1.22 -12.23 11.84
CA LYS A 279 -2.40 -12.17 10.98
C LYS A 279 -2.02 -11.78 9.54
N MET A 280 -1.25 -10.71 9.37
CA MET A 280 -0.77 -10.26 8.06
C MET A 280 0.04 -11.34 7.33
N LEU A 281 0.97 -12.01 8.01
CA LEU A 281 1.80 -13.05 7.40
C LEU A 281 1.00 -14.28 6.98
N VAL A 282 -0.03 -14.65 7.73
CA VAL A 282 -0.95 -15.74 7.38
C VAL A 282 -1.77 -15.40 6.13
N ILE A 283 -2.31 -14.17 6.05
CA ILE A 283 -3.02 -13.72 4.84
C ILE A 283 -2.07 -13.71 3.63
N ASP A 284 -0.87 -13.13 3.77
CA ASP A 284 0.12 -13.10 2.69
C ASP A 284 0.54 -14.52 2.24
N TYR A 285 0.63 -15.46 3.18
CA TYR A 285 0.93 -16.85 2.87
C TYR A 285 -0.18 -17.49 2.03
N LEU A 286 -1.44 -17.39 2.47
CA LEU A 286 -2.58 -17.97 1.78
C LEU A 286 -2.79 -17.35 0.38
N MET A 287 -2.62 -16.04 0.29
CA MET A 287 -2.69 -15.28 -0.97
C MET A 287 -1.47 -15.44 -1.86
N ALA A 288 -0.41 -16.10 -1.40
CA ALA A 288 0.89 -16.08 -2.08
C ALA A 288 1.33 -14.66 -2.45
N ASN A 289 1.09 -13.68 -1.57
CA ASN A 289 1.47 -12.28 -1.78
C ASN A 289 2.99 -12.16 -1.85
N PHE A 290 3.53 -11.70 -2.98
CA PHE A 290 4.96 -11.58 -3.17
C PHE A 290 5.50 -10.16 -3.01
N ASP A 291 4.63 -9.17 -2.74
CA ASP A 291 4.99 -7.75 -2.64
C ASP A 291 4.68 -7.10 -1.28
N ARG A 292 4.69 -7.85 -0.18
CA ARG A 292 4.60 -7.28 1.16
C ARG A 292 5.89 -6.59 1.54
N HIS A 293 6.14 -5.41 0.96
CA HIS A 293 7.31 -4.60 1.29
C HIS A 293 7.02 -3.66 2.48
N TRP A 294 8.07 -3.02 3.00
CA TRP A 294 8.03 -2.20 4.22
C TRP A 294 7.13 -0.95 4.14
N ASN A 295 6.61 -0.58 2.98
CA ASN A 295 5.59 0.47 2.84
C ASN A 295 4.16 -0.08 2.84
N ASN A 296 3.95 -1.41 2.79
CA ASN A 296 2.64 -2.04 2.72
C ASN A 296 2.16 -2.59 4.07
N PHE A 297 2.78 -2.19 5.16
CA PHE A 297 2.35 -2.39 6.54
C PHE A 297 2.99 -1.31 7.42
N GLY A 298 2.50 -1.15 8.65
CA GLY A 298 2.97 -0.13 9.57
C GLY A 298 2.00 0.08 10.72
N VAL A 299 1.88 1.32 11.15
CA VAL A 299 1.02 1.69 12.28
C VAL A 299 0.15 2.89 11.92
N LEU A 300 -0.99 3.02 12.59
CA LEU A 300 -1.78 4.24 12.63
C LEU A 300 -1.45 5.01 13.90
N ILE A 301 -1.24 6.31 13.74
CA ILE A 301 -0.95 7.22 14.86
C ILE A 301 -1.96 8.37 14.88
N ASP A 302 -2.19 8.94 16.05
CA ASP A 302 -2.93 10.20 16.15
C ASP A 302 -2.08 11.34 15.60
N SER A 303 -2.65 12.14 14.71
CA SER A 303 -1.92 13.17 13.98
C SER A 303 -1.57 14.39 14.83
N GLU A 304 -2.28 14.62 15.93
CA GLU A 304 -2.06 15.75 16.84
C GLU A 304 -1.16 15.36 18.02
N SER A 305 -1.54 14.33 18.76
CA SER A 305 -0.79 13.86 19.94
C SER A 305 0.44 13.05 19.60
N ARG A 306 0.53 12.52 18.36
CA ARG A 306 1.57 11.61 17.88
C ARG A 306 1.57 10.26 18.61
N GLU A 307 0.51 9.93 19.34
CA GLU A 307 0.34 8.65 20.01
C GLU A 307 0.14 7.52 18.98
N TRP A 308 0.77 6.39 19.22
CA TRP A 308 0.63 5.19 18.39
C TRP A 308 -0.62 4.44 18.79
N LEU A 309 -1.60 4.35 17.89
CA LEU A 309 -2.94 3.85 18.19
C LEU A 309 -3.05 2.35 18.01
N ARG A 310 -2.59 1.83 16.85
CA ARG A 310 -2.69 0.40 16.48
C ARG A 310 -1.84 0.09 15.26
N ALA A 311 -1.68 -1.21 14.98
CA ALA A 311 -1.19 -1.65 13.68
C ALA A 311 -2.13 -1.15 12.55
N ALA A 312 -1.57 -0.82 11.41
CA ALA A 312 -2.36 -0.55 10.21
C ALA A 312 -3.09 -1.82 9.75
N PRO A 313 -4.34 -1.71 9.26
CA PRO A 313 -5.07 -2.85 8.73
C PRO A 313 -4.29 -3.52 7.59
N VAL A 314 -4.54 -4.80 7.32
CA VAL A 314 -3.96 -5.50 6.15
C VAL A 314 -4.50 -4.86 4.88
N PHE A 315 -3.61 -4.41 3.99
CA PHE A 315 -3.95 -3.76 2.72
C PHE A 315 -2.92 -4.11 1.63
N ASP A 316 -3.19 -3.70 0.41
CA ASP A 316 -2.29 -3.84 -0.76
C ASP A 316 -1.85 -5.29 -1.00
N THR A 317 -2.84 -6.17 -1.21
CA THR A 317 -2.68 -7.60 -1.47
C THR A 317 -2.84 -7.95 -2.95
N GLY A 318 -2.77 -6.96 -3.83
CA GLY A 318 -3.01 -7.16 -5.26
C GLY A 318 -1.94 -8.00 -5.97
N GLU A 319 -0.68 -7.83 -5.61
CA GLU A 319 0.46 -8.59 -6.16
C GLU A 319 0.54 -10.00 -5.54
N ALA A 320 -0.45 -10.84 -5.86
CA ALA A 320 -0.70 -12.13 -5.23
C ALA A 320 -1.17 -13.18 -6.24
N LEU A 321 -1.44 -14.37 -5.78
CA LEU A 321 -2.01 -15.50 -6.53
C LEU A 321 -1.35 -15.70 -7.90
N TRP A 322 0.00 -15.56 -7.93
CA TRP A 322 0.84 -15.81 -9.12
C TRP A 322 0.45 -15.00 -10.35
N CYS A 323 -0.07 -13.76 -10.16
CA CYS A 323 -0.44 -12.87 -11.26
C CYS A 323 0.75 -12.52 -12.18
N ASP A 324 1.98 -12.55 -11.66
CA ASP A 324 3.24 -12.33 -12.36
C ASP A 324 3.79 -13.57 -13.09
N ARG A 325 3.16 -14.77 -12.91
CA ARG A 325 3.69 -16.04 -13.43
C ARG A 325 3.04 -16.44 -14.75
N GLU A 326 3.87 -16.98 -15.64
CA GLU A 326 3.37 -17.71 -16.80
C GLU A 326 2.88 -19.12 -16.40
N LEU A 327 1.93 -19.68 -17.17
CA LEU A 327 1.35 -20.98 -16.85
C LEU A 327 2.39 -22.12 -16.84
N SER A 328 3.46 -22.01 -17.61
CA SER A 328 4.58 -22.95 -17.62
C SER A 328 5.45 -22.92 -16.36
N GLN A 329 5.38 -21.84 -15.57
CA GLN A 329 6.16 -21.68 -14.36
C GLN A 329 5.47 -22.34 -13.17
N PRO A 330 6.20 -22.79 -12.13
CA PRO A 330 5.60 -23.38 -10.93
C PRO A 330 4.81 -22.32 -10.12
N PHE A 331 3.63 -22.72 -9.62
CA PHE A 331 2.81 -21.94 -8.70
C PHE A 331 3.09 -22.39 -7.25
N GLY A 332 4.35 -22.35 -6.88
CA GLY A 332 4.82 -22.70 -5.53
C GLY A 332 5.11 -21.48 -4.67
N GLY A 333 5.99 -21.67 -3.69
CA GLY A 333 6.46 -20.58 -2.83
C GLY A 333 7.32 -19.56 -3.59
N TYR A 334 7.18 -18.30 -3.23
CA TYR A 334 8.04 -17.24 -3.75
C TYR A 334 9.33 -17.12 -2.94
N THR A 335 10.43 -16.91 -3.64
CA THR A 335 11.73 -16.56 -3.04
C THR A 335 12.23 -15.28 -3.67
N THR A 336 12.61 -14.30 -2.85
CA THR A 336 13.21 -13.05 -3.32
C THR A 336 14.71 -13.04 -3.08
N PRO A 337 15.51 -12.40 -3.96
CA PRO A 337 16.96 -12.31 -3.79
C PRO A 337 17.35 -11.54 -2.52
N ARG A 338 16.51 -10.59 -2.08
CA ARG A 338 16.77 -9.70 -0.94
C ARG A 338 15.61 -9.74 0.04
N ALA A 339 15.85 -10.23 1.26
CA ALA A 339 14.94 -10.04 2.38
C ALA A 339 14.81 -8.54 2.68
N GLY A 340 13.61 -8.08 3.05
CA GLY A 340 13.34 -6.71 3.45
C GLY A 340 12.88 -5.76 2.33
N MET A 341 13.00 -6.11 1.06
CA MET A 341 12.42 -5.29 -0.02
C MET A 341 11.02 -5.74 -0.43
N MET A 342 10.84 -7.01 -0.73
CA MET A 342 9.56 -7.58 -1.17
C MET A 342 8.97 -8.55 -0.14
N ARG A 343 9.74 -8.91 0.88
CA ARG A 343 9.30 -9.69 2.05
C ARG A 343 9.98 -9.15 3.29
N PRO A 344 9.22 -8.76 4.31
CA PRO A 344 9.78 -7.93 5.36
C PRO A 344 10.80 -8.68 6.24
N PHE A 345 10.57 -9.96 6.55
CA PHE A 345 11.31 -10.65 7.62
C PHE A 345 12.09 -11.87 7.16
N ALA A 346 11.73 -12.51 6.06
CA ALA A 346 12.42 -13.64 5.49
C ALA A 346 12.39 -13.63 3.97
N ARG A 347 13.28 -14.39 3.32
CA ARG A 347 13.38 -14.45 1.84
C ARG A 347 12.28 -15.29 1.21
N ARG A 348 11.82 -16.33 1.91
CA ARG A 348 10.72 -17.20 1.46
C ARG A 348 9.46 -16.88 2.24
N ILE A 349 8.31 -16.94 1.55
CA ILE A 349 7.02 -16.70 2.18
C ILE A 349 6.71 -17.75 3.26
N ASP A 350 7.10 -18.99 3.03
CA ASP A 350 6.92 -20.09 3.99
C ASP A 350 7.74 -19.83 5.26
N ASP A 351 9.00 -19.39 5.10
CA ASP A 351 9.90 -19.07 6.22
C ASP A 351 9.36 -17.95 7.12
N GLN A 352 8.55 -17.04 6.58
CA GLN A 352 7.93 -15.98 7.38
C GLN A 352 6.89 -16.54 8.35
N VAL A 353 6.03 -17.43 7.87
CA VAL A 353 5.02 -18.10 8.72
C VAL A 353 5.70 -19.02 9.73
N GLU A 354 6.61 -19.89 9.28
CA GLU A 354 7.30 -20.84 10.17
C GLU A 354 8.10 -20.18 11.30
N ARG A 355 8.70 -19.02 11.03
CA ARG A 355 9.55 -18.33 12.02
C ARG A 355 8.81 -17.37 12.92
N HIS A 356 7.76 -16.72 12.43
CA HIS A 356 7.16 -15.58 13.10
C HIS A 356 5.70 -15.80 13.50
N CYS A 357 4.97 -16.78 12.93
CA CYS A 357 3.63 -17.16 13.38
C CYS A 357 3.75 -18.27 14.45
N ARG A 358 3.75 -17.88 15.71
CA ARG A 358 4.04 -18.78 16.83
C ARG A 358 2.84 -19.06 17.73
N ASP A 359 1.86 -18.21 17.71
CA ASP A 359 0.64 -18.37 18.51
C ASP A 359 -0.45 -19.10 17.72
N LEU A 360 -0.93 -18.53 16.62
CA LEU A 360 -1.98 -19.05 15.75
C LEU A 360 -3.25 -19.51 16.50
N SER A 361 -3.45 -19.11 17.78
CA SER A 361 -4.64 -19.43 18.57
C SER A 361 -5.90 -18.77 18.03
N TRP A 362 -5.74 -17.63 17.36
CA TRP A 362 -6.81 -16.88 16.72
C TRP A 362 -7.33 -17.55 15.43
N LEU A 363 -6.54 -18.44 14.81
CA LEU A 363 -6.85 -19.04 13.52
C LEU A 363 -7.61 -20.35 13.65
N ASP A 364 -8.87 -20.34 13.22
CA ASP A 364 -9.67 -21.56 13.04
C ASP A 364 -9.52 -22.04 11.58
N PRO A 365 -8.77 -23.14 11.32
CA PRO A 365 -8.59 -23.65 9.98
C PRO A 365 -9.90 -24.10 9.28
N SER A 366 -10.98 -24.37 10.02
CA SER A 366 -12.26 -24.75 9.43
C SER A 366 -12.88 -23.62 8.59
N LYS A 367 -12.57 -22.37 8.93
CA LYS A 367 -12.99 -21.18 8.19
C LYS A 367 -12.36 -21.07 6.79
N LEU A 368 -11.29 -21.83 6.51
CA LEU A 368 -10.63 -21.85 5.20
C LEU A 368 -11.28 -22.85 4.22
N LYS A 369 -12.29 -23.62 4.68
CA LYS A 369 -12.99 -24.57 3.84
C LYS A 369 -13.72 -23.83 2.71
N GLY A 370 -13.45 -24.23 1.46
CA GLY A 370 -14.06 -23.62 0.27
C GLY A 370 -13.39 -22.32 -0.19
N PHE A 371 -12.30 -21.88 0.45
CA PHE A 371 -11.62 -20.66 0.06
C PHE A 371 -11.07 -20.71 -1.37
N SER A 372 -10.49 -21.85 -1.80
CA SER A 372 -9.96 -22.00 -3.14
C SER A 372 -11.05 -21.92 -4.22
N GLU A 373 -12.24 -22.47 -3.95
CA GLU A 373 -13.43 -22.36 -4.81
C GLU A 373 -13.86 -20.89 -4.92
N GLN A 374 -14.03 -20.21 -3.81
CA GLN A 374 -14.43 -18.79 -3.79
C GLN A 374 -13.43 -17.90 -4.55
N ALA A 375 -12.12 -18.14 -4.36
CA ALA A 375 -11.08 -17.43 -5.08
C ALA A 375 -11.17 -17.64 -6.60
N CYS A 376 -11.39 -18.88 -7.02
CA CYS A 376 -11.55 -19.23 -8.43
C CYS A 376 -12.81 -18.61 -9.03
N ASP A 377 -13.93 -18.63 -8.33
CA ASP A 377 -15.20 -18.03 -8.78
C ASP A 377 -15.02 -16.51 -9.03
N ILE A 378 -14.30 -15.82 -8.14
CA ILE A 378 -13.98 -14.41 -8.34
C ILE A 378 -13.06 -14.22 -9.56
N LEU A 379 -12.01 -15.04 -9.71
CA LEU A 379 -11.06 -14.95 -10.82
C LEU A 379 -11.70 -15.23 -12.19
N LEU A 380 -12.72 -16.09 -12.25
CA LEU A 380 -13.49 -16.33 -13.48
C LEU A 380 -14.17 -15.09 -14.03
N GLY A 381 -14.42 -14.07 -13.20
CA GLY A 381 -14.85 -12.75 -13.65
C GLY A 381 -13.79 -11.96 -14.45
N ASN A 382 -12.53 -12.39 -14.40
CA ASN A 382 -11.45 -11.77 -15.18
C ASN A 382 -11.31 -12.46 -16.55
N PRO A 383 -11.64 -11.80 -17.67
CA PRO A 383 -11.62 -12.44 -18.98
C PRO A 383 -10.22 -12.88 -19.43
N PHE A 384 -9.15 -12.25 -18.95
CA PHE A 384 -7.77 -12.65 -19.28
C PHE A 384 -7.37 -13.94 -18.56
N ILE A 385 -7.91 -14.17 -17.37
CA ILE A 385 -7.69 -15.40 -16.60
C ILE A 385 -8.61 -16.51 -17.07
N ALA A 386 -9.91 -16.22 -17.26
CA ALA A 386 -10.91 -17.18 -17.68
C ALA A 386 -10.59 -17.79 -19.08
N ASN A 387 -9.96 -17.01 -19.97
CA ASN A 387 -9.59 -17.47 -21.30
C ASN A 387 -8.17 -18.11 -21.37
N GLU A 388 -7.47 -18.32 -20.24
CA GLU A 388 -6.19 -19.05 -20.18
C GLU A 388 -6.44 -20.50 -19.66
N PRO A 389 -6.53 -21.51 -20.54
CA PRO A 389 -6.89 -22.88 -20.15
C PRO A 389 -5.93 -23.46 -19.10
N GLY A 390 -6.49 -24.04 -18.02
CA GLY A 390 -5.74 -24.66 -16.93
C GLY A 390 -5.18 -23.71 -15.87
N ARG A 391 -5.29 -22.38 -16.05
CA ARG A 391 -4.77 -21.42 -15.07
C ARG A 391 -5.56 -21.44 -13.77
N ILE A 392 -6.88 -21.46 -13.84
CA ILE A 392 -7.76 -21.52 -12.67
C ILE A 392 -7.51 -22.81 -11.87
N ASP A 393 -7.42 -23.96 -12.54
CA ASP A 393 -7.16 -25.25 -11.88
C ASP A 393 -5.80 -25.25 -11.16
N LYS A 394 -4.80 -24.62 -11.78
CA LYS A 394 -3.46 -24.51 -11.22
C LYS A 394 -3.43 -23.59 -10.00
N ILE A 395 -4.12 -22.44 -10.04
CA ILE A 395 -4.29 -21.53 -8.90
C ILE A 395 -5.03 -22.26 -7.78
N LYS A 396 -6.17 -22.94 -8.08
CA LYS A 396 -6.93 -23.70 -7.10
C LYS A 396 -6.07 -24.71 -6.37
N THR A 397 -5.37 -25.56 -7.13
CA THR A 397 -4.47 -26.58 -6.56
C THR A 397 -3.42 -25.96 -5.65
N ALA A 398 -2.82 -24.85 -6.07
CA ALA A 398 -1.78 -24.18 -5.30
C ALA A 398 -2.33 -23.55 -3.99
N ILE A 399 -3.55 -23.01 -4.01
CA ILE A 399 -4.24 -22.52 -2.80
C ILE A 399 -4.55 -23.70 -1.87
N ASP A 400 -5.11 -24.79 -2.37
CA ASP A 400 -5.45 -25.97 -1.57
C ASP A 400 -4.23 -26.54 -0.84
N LEU A 401 -3.08 -26.62 -1.53
CA LEU A 401 -1.83 -27.06 -0.92
C LEU A 401 -1.38 -26.14 0.22
N ARG A 402 -1.55 -24.83 0.07
CA ARG A 402 -1.22 -23.85 1.12
C ARG A 402 -2.17 -23.93 2.32
N VAL A 403 -3.46 -24.08 2.07
CA VAL A 403 -4.46 -24.28 3.13
C VAL A 403 -4.15 -25.55 3.91
N MET A 404 -3.82 -26.67 3.22
CA MET A 404 -3.43 -27.91 3.88
C MET A 404 -2.16 -27.77 4.72
N ALA A 405 -1.14 -27.13 4.18
CA ALA A 405 0.15 -26.93 4.88
C ALA A 405 -0.03 -26.03 6.11
N LEU A 406 -0.77 -24.92 5.98
CA LEU A 406 -1.07 -24.04 7.09
C LEU A 406 -1.91 -24.76 8.17
N THR A 407 -2.93 -25.50 7.78
CA THR A 407 -3.77 -26.28 8.72
C THR A 407 -2.92 -27.27 9.53
N ARG A 408 -1.95 -27.92 8.90
CA ARG A 408 -1.02 -28.81 9.58
C ARG A 408 -0.16 -28.05 10.58
N HIS A 409 0.40 -26.90 10.17
CA HIS A 409 1.23 -26.05 11.01
C HIS A 409 0.47 -25.53 12.23
N VAL A 410 -0.76 -25.04 12.04
CA VAL A 410 -1.65 -24.59 13.13
C VAL A 410 -1.87 -25.70 14.16
N ARG A 411 -2.21 -26.92 13.71
CA ARG A 411 -2.43 -28.06 14.60
C ARG A 411 -1.18 -28.45 15.38
N GLU A 412 0.00 -28.39 14.76
CA GLU A 412 1.27 -28.65 15.45
C GLU A 412 1.53 -27.65 16.57
N ILE A 413 1.28 -26.35 16.31
CA ILE A 413 1.43 -25.30 17.32
C ILE A 413 0.39 -25.49 18.44
N GLN A 414 -0.88 -25.70 18.11
CA GLN A 414 -1.94 -25.91 19.09
C GLN A 414 -1.68 -27.12 19.99
N ARG A 415 -1.16 -28.24 19.42
CA ARG A 415 -0.76 -29.42 20.22
C ARG A 415 0.39 -29.10 21.17
N ARG A 416 1.38 -28.31 20.75
CA ARG A 416 2.50 -27.87 21.62
C ARG A 416 2.02 -27.00 22.78
N HIS A 417 0.96 -26.23 22.60
CA HIS A 417 0.33 -25.42 23.65
C HIS A 417 -0.72 -26.17 24.48
N GLY A 418 -0.89 -27.49 24.27
CA GLY A 418 -1.79 -28.34 25.07
C GLY A 418 -3.25 -28.31 24.68
N PHE A 419 -3.60 -27.77 23.51
CA PHE A 419 -4.97 -27.80 22.99
C PHE A 419 -5.32 -29.20 22.46
N ILE A 420 -6.55 -29.69 22.75
CA ILE A 420 -7.08 -30.92 22.18
C ILE A 420 -7.49 -30.64 20.73
N VAL A 421 -6.75 -31.16 19.78
CA VAL A 421 -7.05 -31.00 18.34
C VAL A 421 -7.69 -32.29 17.84
N PRO A 422 -8.93 -32.27 17.30
CA PRO A 422 -9.55 -33.46 16.72
C PRO A 422 -8.74 -33.99 15.52
N ASP A 423 -8.56 -35.32 15.45
CA ASP A 423 -7.97 -35.96 14.27
C ASP A 423 -8.99 -35.90 13.09
N ILE A 424 -8.62 -35.23 12.00
CA ILE A 424 -9.34 -35.30 10.74
C ILE A 424 -8.62 -36.32 9.86
N ASP A 425 -9.43 -37.25 9.32
CA ASP A 425 -9.07 -38.45 8.58
C ASP A 425 -7.83 -38.37 7.68
N SER A 426 -6.98 -39.38 7.83
CA SER A 426 -5.77 -39.65 7.07
C SER A 426 -6.01 -40.03 5.59
N ALA A 427 -7.24 -40.01 5.11
CA ALA A 427 -7.62 -40.53 3.77
C ALA A 427 -7.33 -39.55 2.59
N SER A 428 -7.17 -38.25 2.85
CA SER A 428 -6.92 -37.25 1.79
C SER A 428 -5.46 -36.91 1.52
N THR A 429 -4.55 -37.41 2.37
CA THR A 429 -3.14 -36.99 2.36
C THR A 429 -2.32 -37.59 1.21
N THR A 430 -2.66 -38.79 0.77
CA THR A 430 -1.84 -39.55 -0.22
C THR A 430 -2.00 -39.03 -1.66
N ALA A 431 -3.17 -38.53 -2.04
CA ALA A 431 -3.41 -38.00 -3.38
C ALA A 431 -2.78 -36.64 -3.62
N ALA A 432 -2.73 -35.79 -2.57
CA ALA A 432 -2.18 -34.44 -2.64
C ALA A 432 -0.62 -34.43 -2.63
N GLU A 433 0.02 -35.38 -1.95
CA GLU A 433 1.48 -35.51 -1.95
C GLU A 433 2.02 -36.00 -3.30
N GLN A 434 1.24 -36.78 -4.06
CA GLN A 434 1.62 -37.18 -5.40
C GLN A 434 1.46 -36.04 -6.42
N ALA A 435 0.47 -35.17 -6.26
CA ALA A 435 0.28 -33.99 -7.11
C ALA A 435 1.33 -32.89 -6.87
N GLY A 436 1.81 -32.74 -5.62
CA GLY A 436 2.81 -31.73 -5.26
C GLY A 436 4.23 -32.00 -5.78
N ARG A 437 4.54 -33.17 -6.28
CA ARG A 437 5.84 -33.51 -6.90
C ARG A 437 5.93 -33.16 -8.38
N SER A 438 4.82 -32.82 -9.02
CA SER A 438 4.72 -32.45 -10.44
C SER A 438 4.36 -30.97 -10.68
N LEU A 439 4.30 -30.15 -9.63
CA LEU A 439 4.10 -28.70 -9.69
C LEU A 439 5.46 -27.93 -9.45
#